data_6f3961340fd4679af3c08df7443f2d5d
#
_entry.id   6f3961340fd4679af3c08df7443f2d5d
#
_cell.length_a   1.000
_cell.length_b   1.000
_cell.length_c   1.000
_cell.angle_alpha   90.00
_cell.angle_beta   90.00
_cell.angle_gamma   90.00
#
_symmetry.space_group_name_H-M   'P 1'
#
loop_
_entity.id
_entity.type
_entity.pdbx_description
1 polymer ?
#
loop_
_entity_poly.entity_id
_entity_poly.type
_entity_poly.pdbx_seq_one_letter_code
_entity_poly.pdbx_strand_id
1 'polypeptide(L)'
;MKKYLHLPSVSNLIIYQMEAKKVMENLRKRFPNEPEYLQAVEEVLGSIEEEYNNHPEFERYNLIERLCIPDRVYEFRVNWMDDSGKIQTNMGYRIQHNNAIGPYKGGIRFHSSVNLSILKFLAFEQTFKNSLTTLPMGGGKGGSDFSPRGKSDAEVMRFCQAFVLELGRHIGPNTDVPAGDIGVGGREVGYMFGMYKKLTREFTGTFTGKGMEFGGSLLRPEATGFGAVYFLQEMLKTKGDSVKGKRVAVSGAGNVAQYAMEKIIQLGGTPVTCSDSDGYIYDPEGIDMEKWQYIMMLKNGYRARISKYIEKYPNAQYVGGGAKPWGVKCDIAMPCATQNELNGEQAAELVKNGCIAVCEGANMPCTPEAIKVFQQAKILYSPGKASNAGGVSVSGLEMSQNSERLNWTAEDVDQRLHTIMETIHANCVKYGTEPDGYVNYVKGANVAGFMKVASAMMAQGI
;
A
#
# COMPACT_ATOMS: atom_id res chain seq x y z
N MET A 1 27.87 32.37 -41.91
CA MET A 1 27.81 33.01 -40.58
C MET A 1 27.27 32.01 -39.54
N LYS A 2 28.15 31.35 -38.78
CA LYS A 2 27.77 30.47 -37.65
C LYS A 2 27.61 31.36 -36.43
N LYS A 3 26.39 31.52 -35.92
CA LYS A 3 26.14 32.12 -34.61
C LYS A 3 26.52 31.09 -33.53
N TYR A 4 27.62 31.27 -32.86
CA TYR A 4 27.90 30.57 -31.62
C TYR A 4 27.01 31.13 -30.53
N LEU A 5 26.09 30.29 -30.01
CA LEU A 5 25.42 30.56 -28.76
C LEU A 5 26.46 30.52 -27.64
N HIS A 6 26.75 31.67 -27.05
CA HIS A 6 27.49 31.76 -25.81
C HIS A 6 26.71 31.07 -24.69
N LEU A 7 27.15 29.89 -24.28
CA LEU A 7 26.76 29.32 -23.00
C LEU A 7 27.37 30.22 -21.91
N PRO A 8 26.63 30.64 -20.89
CA PRO A 8 27.20 31.38 -19.76
C PRO A 8 28.24 30.52 -19.05
N SER A 9 29.37 31.14 -18.69
CA SER A 9 30.49 30.53 -18.00
C SER A 9 30.05 29.85 -16.68
N VAL A 10 30.61 28.69 -16.40
CA VAL A 10 30.34 27.80 -15.24
C VAL A 10 30.84 28.39 -13.89
N SER A 11 30.94 29.69 -13.76
CA SER A 11 31.40 30.36 -12.54
C SER A 11 30.27 31.13 -11.88
N ASN A 12 29.42 30.43 -11.18
CA ASN A 12 28.53 30.77 -10.05
C ASN A 12 27.32 29.80 -10.00
N LEU A 13 27.58 28.53 -10.00
CA LEU A 13 26.61 27.57 -9.51
C LEU A 13 26.51 27.77 -7.98
N ILE A 14 25.59 28.62 -7.53
CA ILE A 14 25.11 28.53 -6.17
C ILE A 14 24.54 27.10 -6.08
N ILE A 15 25.25 26.21 -5.37
CA ILE A 15 24.78 24.86 -5.11
C ILE A 15 23.58 25.03 -4.17
N TYR A 16 22.38 25.10 -4.75
CA TYR A 16 21.15 25.02 -3.99
C TYR A 16 21.04 23.59 -3.48
N GLN A 17 21.20 23.41 -2.17
CA GLN A 17 20.92 22.15 -1.51
C GLN A 17 19.48 22.19 -1.00
N MET A 18 18.74 21.10 -1.19
CA MET A 18 17.47 20.92 -0.52
C MET A 18 17.74 20.85 0.99
N GLU A 19 17.05 21.69 1.72
CA GLU A 19 16.95 21.60 3.18
C GLU A 19 15.53 21.17 3.51
N ALA A 20 15.32 19.89 3.80
CA ALA A 20 13.99 19.33 4.10
C ALA A 20 13.24 20.19 5.14
N LYS A 21 13.95 20.68 6.14
CA LYS A 21 13.39 21.56 7.18
C LYS A 21 12.80 22.86 6.60
N LYS A 22 13.49 23.52 5.67
CA LYS A 22 13.04 24.77 5.05
C LYS A 22 11.85 24.53 4.11
N VAL A 23 11.87 23.43 3.37
CA VAL A 23 10.73 23.02 2.55
C VAL A 23 9.52 22.81 3.43
N MET A 24 9.67 22.09 4.55
CA MET A 24 8.59 21.84 5.50
C MET A 24 8.04 23.13 6.15
N GLU A 25 8.88 24.11 6.46
CA GLU A 25 8.41 25.40 6.97
C GLU A 25 7.48 26.11 5.97
N ASN A 26 7.80 26.06 4.68
CA ASN A 26 6.95 26.64 3.64
C ASN A 26 5.64 25.85 3.47
N LEU A 27 5.70 24.53 3.49
CA LEU A 27 4.51 23.68 3.38
C LEU A 27 3.57 23.84 4.58
N ARG A 28 4.10 23.97 5.80
CA ARG A 28 3.28 24.24 7.00
C ARG A 28 2.54 25.58 6.92
N LYS A 29 3.15 26.60 6.31
CA LYS A 29 2.47 27.89 6.06
C LYS A 29 1.37 27.76 5.01
N ARG A 30 1.59 26.93 4.00
CA ARG A 30 0.64 26.72 2.88
C ARG A 30 -0.52 25.81 3.25
N PHE A 31 -0.28 24.78 4.07
CA PHE A 31 -1.24 23.76 4.46
C PHE A 31 -1.39 23.64 5.99
N PRO A 32 -1.76 24.70 6.69
CA PRO A 32 -1.71 24.73 8.17
C PRO A 32 -2.67 23.74 8.84
N ASN A 33 -3.71 23.29 8.14
CA ASN A 33 -4.76 22.42 8.67
C ASN A 33 -4.64 20.96 8.15
N GLU A 34 -3.47 20.54 7.66
CA GLU A 34 -3.27 19.24 7.06
C GLU A 34 -2.13 18.46 7.76
N PRO A 35 -2.26 18.12 9.05
CA PRO A 35 -1.17 17.57 9.85
C PRO A 35 -0.71 16.19 9.35
N GLU A 36 -1.62 15.29 8.95
CA GLU A 36 -1.28 13.94 8.47
C GLU A 36 -0.52 14.02 7.14
N TYR A 37 -0.92 14.95 6.27
CA TYR A 37 -0.22 15.19 5.02
C TYR A 37 1.20 15.73 5.23
N LEU A 38 1.34 16.74 6.11
CA LEU A 38 2.64 17.34 6.43
C LEU A 38 3.59 16.33 7.06
N GLN A 39 3.11 15.45 7.94
CA GLN A 39 3.92 14.39 8.54
C GLN A 39 4.47 13.44 7.46
N ALA A 40 3.63 12.97 6.55
CA ALA A 40 4.06 12.05 5.49
C ALA A 40 5.09 12.68 4.55
N VAL A 41 4.90 13.95 4.21
CA VAL A 41 5.88 14.70 3.39
C VAL A 41 7.22 14.82 4.13
N GLU A 42 7.22 15.16 5.42
CA GLU A 42 8.42 15.30 6.23
C GLU A 42 9.22 13.99 6.28
N GLU A 43 8.56 12.86 6.48
CA GLU A 43 9.19 11.54 6.51
C GLU A 43 9.85 11.18 5.16
N VAL A 44 9.17 11.45 4.05
CA VAL A 44 9.72 11.18 2.72
C VAL A 44 10.88 12.12 2.41
N LEU A 45 10.72 13.43 2.61
CA LEU A 45 11.78 14.41 2.35
C LEU A 45 13.04 14.10 3.15
N GLY A 46 12.92 13.75 4.43
CA GLY A 46 14.06 13.37 5.26
C GLY A 46 14.80 12.14 4.75
N SER A 47 14.10 11.21 4.10
CA SER A 47 14.72 9.98 3.56
C SER A 47 15.35 10.14 2.17
N ILE A 48 14.93 11.14 1.39
CA ILE A 48 15.44 11.38 0.03
C ILE A 48 16.43 12.54 -0.05
N GLU A 49 16.64 13.33 1.03
CA GLU A 49 17.43 14.56 1.03
C GLU A 49 18.87 14.35 0.53
N GLU A 50 19.52 13.30 0.99
CA GLU A 50 20.89 12.96 0.57
C GLU A 50 20.94 12.69 -0.94
N GLU A 51 20.06 11.83 -1.45
CA GLU A 51 20.03 11.46 -2.87
C GLU A 51 19.62 12.65 -3.74
N TYR A 52 18.65 13.46 -3.30
CA TYR A 52 18.26 14.67 -4.00
C TYR A 52 19.44 15.62 -4.18
N ASN A 53 20.25 15.81 -3.13
CA ASN A 53 21.39 16.71 -3.14
C ASN A 53 22.57 16.22 -4.02
N ASN A 54 22.58 14.93 -4.38
CA ASN A 54 23.48 14.38 -5.39
C ASN A 54 23.08 14.75 -6.83
N HIS A 55 21.89 15.36 -7.02
CA HIS A 55 21.28 15.69 -8.31
C HIS A 55 20.95 17.19 -8.41
N PRO A 56 21.93 18.09 -8.54
CA PRO A 56 21.71 19.55 -8.55
C PRO A 56 20.78 20.02 -9.67
N GLU A 57 20.60 19.22 -10.73
CA GLU A 57 19.64 19.48 -11.80
C GLU A 57 18.20 19.49 -11.33
N PHE A 58 17.85 18.81 -10.24
CA PHE A 58 16.48 18.74 -9.69
C PHE A 58 15.96 20.11 -9.27
N GLU A 59 16.80 20.97 -8.74
CA GLU A 59 16.44 22.35 -8.36
C GLU A 59 15.95 23.17 -9.56
N ARG A 60 16.59 23.02 -10.71
CA ARG A 60 16.20 23.72 -11.94
C ARG A 60 14.76 23.39 -12.36
N TYR A 61 14.28 22.22 -12.02
CA TYR A 61 12.92 21.77 -12.35
C TYR A 61 11.93 22.02 -11.21
N ASN A 62 12.35 22.63 -10.11
CA ASN A 62 11.53 22.84 -8.90
C ASN A 62 10.81 21.56 -8.45
N LEU A 63 11.55 20.42 -8.50
CA LEU A 63 10.97 19.10 -8.35
C LEU A 63 10.28 18.90 -7.00
N ILE A 64 10.87 19.36 -5.91
CA ILE A 64 10.34 19.14 -4.56
C ILE A 64 9.01 19.87 -4.36
N GLU A 65 8.91 21.13 -4.77
CA GLU A 65 7.64 21.86 -4.61
C GLU A 65 6.53 21.19 -5.44
N ARG A 66 6.84 20.84 -6.69
CA ARG A 66 5.90 20.16 -7.58
C ARG A 66 5.50 18.77 -7.07
N LEU A 67 6.42 18.04 -6.45
CA LEU A 67 6.16 16.73 -5.87
C LEU A 67 5.29 16.82 -4.62
N CYS A 68 5.47 17.89 -3.81
CA CYS A 68 4.72 18.10 -2.58
C CYS A 68 3.37 18.80 -2.78
N ILE A 69 2.97 19.11 -4.01
CA ILE A 69 1.68 19.74 -4.30
C ILE A 69 0.92 18.84 -5.25
N PRO A 70 -0.29 18.38 -4.88
CA PRO A 70 -1.13 17.60 -5.78
C PRO A 70 -1.43 18.35 -7.07
N ASP A 71 -1.46 17.64 -8.21
CA ASP A 71 -1.88 18.24 -9.49
C ASP A 71 -3.30 18.80 -9.42
N ARG A 72 -4.22 18.07 -8.75
CA ARG A 72 -5.61 18.48 -8.56
C ARG A 72 -6.22 17.92 -7.29
N VAL A 73 -7.10 18.70 -6.68
CA VAL A 73 -7.95 18.30 -5.57
C VAL A 73 -9.40 18.59 -5.96
N TYR A 74 -10.22 17.56 -5.93
CA TYR A 74 -11.66 17.69 -6.09
C TYR A 74 -12.33 17.46 -4.76
N GLU A 75 -13.17 18.40 -4.35
CA GLU A 75 -13.99 18.35 -3.16
C GLU A 75 -15.43 18.63 -3.55
N PHE A 76 -16.35 17.75 -3.20
CA PHE A 76 -17.73 17.82 -3.65
C PHE A 76 -18.71 17.28 -2.62
N ARG A 77 -19.94 17.79 -2.69
CA ARG A 77 -21.04 17.32 -1.85
C ARG A 77 -21.74 16.12 -2.52
N VAL A 78 -22.00 15.08 -1.73
CA VAL A 78 -22.74 13.89 -2.14
C VAL A 78 -24.07 13.84 -1.39
N ASN A 79 -25.17 14.01 -2.12
CA ASN A 79 -26.51 13.87 -1.56
C ASN A 79 -27.11 12.51 -1.96
N TRP A 80 -27.68 11.82 -0.99
CA TRP A 80 -28.30 10.50 -1.21
C TRP A 80 -29.47 10.28 -0.26
N MET A 81 -30.38 9.38 -0.59
CA MET A 81 -31.57 9.08 0.22
C MET A 81 -31.36 7.81 1.02
N ASP A 82 -31.59 7.84 2.32
CA ASP A 82 -31.60 6.65 3.17
C ASP A 82 -32.89 5.84 3.02
N ASP A 83 -32.96 4.70 3.71
CA ASP A 83 -34.13 3.80 3.63
C ASP A 83 -35.39 4.40 4.29
N SER A 84 -35.27 5.43 5.11
CA SER A 84 -36.40 6.17 5.67
C SER A 84 -36.97 7.24 4.73
N GLY A 85 -36.33 7.46 3.58
CA GLY A 85 -36.70 8.52 2.63
C GLY A 85 -36.09 9.89 2.95
N LYS A 86 -35.20 9.99 3.95
CA LYS A 86 -34.51 11.21 4.31
C LYS A 86 -33.29 11.44 3.45
N ILE A 87 -33.08 12.70 2.99
CA ILE A 87 -31.87 13.09 2.29
C ILE A 87 -30.71 13.24 3.27
N GLN A 88 -29.65 12.53 3.00
CA GLN A 88 -28.37 12.61 3.71
C GLN A 88 -27.35 13.34 2.85
N THR A 89 -26.35 13.96 3.51
CA THR A 89 -25.28 14.72 2.84
C THR A 89 -23.93 14.30 3.40
N ASN A 90 -23.00 13.98 2.52
CA ASN A 90 -21.62 13.64 2.84
C ASN A 90 -20.67 14.47 1.98
N MET A 91 -19.41 14.59 2.41
CA MET A 91 -18.34 15.15 1.60
C MET A 91 -17.64 14.05 0.81
N GLY A 92 -17.41 14.31 -0.46
CA GLY A 92 -16.63 13.47 -1.34
C GLY A 92 -15.34 14.15 -1.78
N TYR A 93 -14.29 13.37 -1.99
CA TYR A 93 -12.95 13.85 -2.35
C TYR A 93 -12.31 12.97 -3.40
N ARG A 94 -11.52 13.59 -4.30
CA ARG A 94 -10.53 12.91 -5.13
C ARG A 94 -9.28 13.75 -5.25
N ILE A 95 -8.16 13.18 -4.87
CA ILE A 95 -6.83 13.77 -4.98
C ILE A 95 -6.12 13.09 -6.15
N GLN A 96 -5.82 13.85 -7.18
CA GLN A 96 -4.95 13.49 -8.30
C GLN A 96 -3.58 14.09 -7.98
N HIS A 97 -2.68 13.25 -7.44
CA HIS A 97 -1.45 13.75 -6.85
C HIS A 97 -0.37 13.97 -7.89
N ASN A 98 -0.01 12.93 -8.63
CA ASN A 98 1.04 13.00 -9.65
C ASN A 98 0.80 11.92 -10.72
N ASN A 99 0.89 12.28 -11.99
CA ASN A 99 0.69 11.39 -13.12
C ASN A 99 1.91 11.28 -14.06
N ALA A 100 3.09 11.68 -13.60
CA ALA A 100 4.30 11.64 -14.42
C ALA A 100 4.65 10.24 -14.95
N ILE A 101 4.24 9.18 -14.26
CA ILE A 101 4.54 7.79 -14.64
C ILE A 101 3.32 7.00 -15.15
N GLY A 102 2.16 7.62 -15.23
CA GLY A 102 0.93 7.00 -15.72
C GLY A 102 -0.33 7.62 -15.15
N PRO A 103 -1.52 7.12 -15.48
CA PRO A 103 -2.79 7.60 -14.95
C PRO A 103 -2.78 7.63 -13.43
N TYR A 104 -3.45 8.61 -12.82
CA TYR A 104 -3.62 8.61 -11.37
C TYR A 104 -4.25 7.30 -10.92
N LYS A 105 -3.71 6.68 -9.88
CA LYS A 105 -4.15 5.38 -9.41
C LYS A 105 -4.18 5.33 -7.89
N GLY A 106 -5.32 4.92 -7.33
CA GLY A 106 -5.45 4.70 -5.90
C GLY A 106 -6.88 4.52 -5.45
N GLY A 107 -7.05 3.94 -4.25
CA GLY A 107 -8.33 3.53 -3.71
C GLY A 107 -9.27 4.67 -3.36
N ILE A 108 -10.55 4.33 -3.21
CA ILE A 108 -11.60 5.16 -2.61
C ILE A 108 -11.87 4.58 -1.22
N ARG A 109 -11.86 5.43 -0.19
CA ARG A 109 -12.12 5.07 1.21
C ARG A 109 -13.47 5.62 1.66
N PHE A 110 -14.33 4.76 2.19
CA PHE A 110 -15.59 5.17 2.84
C PHE A 110 -15.48 4.91 4.34
N HIS A 111 -15.22 5.98 5.09
CA HIS A 111 -15.09 5.92 6.54
C HIS A 111 -15.32 7.29 7.16
N SER A 112 -15.96 7.34 8.32
CA SER A 112 -16.30 8.60 9.02
C SER A 112 -15.09 9.49 9.39
N SER A 113 -13.88 8.94 9.41
CA SER A 113 -12.66 9.70 9.66
C SER A 113 -12.06 10.36 8.42
N VAL A 114 -12.62 10.14 7.23
CA VAL A 114 -12.08 10.70 5.99
C VAL A 114 -12.16 12.22 6.00
N ASN A 115 -11.01 12.84 5.72
CA ASN A 115 -10.87 14.26 5.51
C ASN A 115 -9.82 14.53 4.42
N LEU A 116 -9.66 15.80 4.04
CA LEU A 116 -8.74 16.19 2.96
C LEU A 116 -7.27 15.85 3.30
N SER A 117 -6.82 16.12 4.52
CA SER A 117 -5.44 15.87 4.96
C SER A 117 -5.07 14.39 4.85
N ILE A 118 -5.94 13.50 5.36
CA ILE A 118 -5.75 12.05 5.26
C ILE A 118 -5.68 11.59 3.80
N LEU A 119 -6.54 12.10 2.93
CA LEU A 119 -6.54 11.68 1.53
C LEU A 119 -5.35 12.24 0.73
N LYS A 120 -4.89 13.46 1.03
CA LYS A 120 -3.64 14.00 0.47
C LYS A 120 -2.43 13.19 0.90
N PHE A 121 -2.32 12.86 2.19
CA PHE A 121 -1.31 11.95 2.71
C PHE A 121 -1.27 10.63 1.93
N LEU A 122 -2.43 9.98 1.84
CA LEU A 122 -2.53 8.68 1.16
C LEU A 122 -2.24 8.77 -0.36
N ALA A 123 -2.60 9.88 -1.02
CA ALA A 123 -2.31 10.08 -2.43
C ALA A 123 -0.81 10.33 -2.69
N PHE A 124 -0.17 11.08 -1.80
CA PHE A 124 1.27 11.32 -1.83
C PHE A 124 2.06 10.01 -1.68
N GLU A 125 1.77 9.22 -0.66
CA GLU A 125 2.42 7.92 -0.47
C GLU A 125 2.12 6.93 -1.60
N GLN A 126 0.89 6.98 -2.14
CA GLN A 126 0.50 6.13 -3.26
C GLN A 126 1.34 6.39 -4.50
N THR A 127 1.79 7.63 -4.74
CA THR A 127 2.68 7.98 -5.84
C THR A 127 3.98 7.17 -5.78
N PHE A 128 4.63 7.11 -4.62
CA PHE A 128 5.87 6.35 -4.44
C PHE A 128 5.63 4.84 -4.46
N LYS A 129 4.57 4.37 -3.83
CA LYS A 129 4.21 2.96 -3.83
C LYS A 129 3.96 2.44 -5.25
N ASN A 130 3.21 3.18 -6.05
CA ASN A 130 2.93 2.81 -7.43
C ASN A 130 4.19 2.83 -8.30
N SER A 131 5.07 3.80 -8.09
CA SER A 131 6.32 3.90 -8.84
C SER A 131 7.23 2.70 -8.65
N LEU A 132 7.24 2.10 -7.46
CA LEU A 132 8.01 0.88 -7.17
C LEU A 132 7.57 -0.31 -8.02
N THR A 133 6.28 -0.43 -8.35
CA THR A 133 5.75 -1.56 -9.14
C THR A 133 6.28 -1.63 -10.56
N THR A 134 6.95 -0.58 -11.03
CA THR A 134 7.39 -0.39 -12.43
C THR A 134 6.25 -0.27 -13.46
N LEU A 135 5.01 -0.52 -13.07
CA LEU A 135 3.84 -0.34 -13.93
C LEU A 135 3.53 1.15 -14.15
N PRO A 136 2.90 1.50 -15.29
CA PRO A 136 2.58 2.90 -15.62
C PRO A 136 1.36 3.39 -14.82
N MET A 137 1.58 3.71 -13.55
CA MET A 137 0.55 4.17 -12.63
C MET A 137 1.07 5.34 -11.80
N GLY A 138 0.41 6.48 -11.90
CA GLY A 138 0.61 7.64 -11.04
C GLY A 138 0.00 7.47 -9.65
N GLY A 139 -0.06 8.53 -8.86
CA GLY A 139 -0.63 8.53 -7.52
C GLY A 139 -1.94 9.30 -7.43
N GLY A 140 -2.92 8.70 -6.79
CA GLY A 140 -4.20 9.32 -6.47
C GLY A 140 -4.90 8.65 -5.30
N LYS A 141 -5.85 9.35 -4.70
CA LYS A 141 -6.68 8.82 -3.61
C LYS A 141 -8.02 9.52 -3.57
N GLY A 142 -9.06 8.80 -3.19
CA GLY A 142 -10.38 9.38 -3.01
C GLY A 142 -11.07 8.84 -1.78
N GLY A 143 -12.22 9.42 -1.48
CA GLY A 143 -13.02 8.94 -0.36
C GLY A 143 -14.17 9.84 0.01
N SER A 144 -14.85 9.43 1.05
CA SER A 144 -15.95 10.17 1.68
C SER A 144 -16.01 9.87 3.17
N ASP A 145 -16.54 10.81 3.95
CA ASP A 145 -16.89 10.62 5.35
C ASP A 145 -18.13 9.72 5.56
N PHE A 146 -18.70 9.21 4.47
CA PHE A 146 -19.71 8.17 4.50
C PHE A 146 -19.14 6.85 5.08
N SER A 147 -19.92 6.18 5.95
CA SER A 147 -19.59 4.84 6.44
C SER A 147 -20.62 3.84 5.95
N PRO A 148 -20.23 2.78 5.23
CA PRO A 148 -21.17 1.72 4.81
C PRO A 148 -21.57 0.79 5.95
N ARG A 149 -20.93 0.90 7.12
CA ARG A 149 -21.21 0.05 8.28
C ARG A 149 -22.62 0.29 8.81
N GLY A 150 -23.40 -0.76 8.90
CA GLY A 150 -24.79 -0.69 9.38
C GLY A 150 -25.78 -0.13 8.36
N LYS A 151 -25.35 0.07 7.10
CA LYS A 151 -26.21 0.48 6.00
C LYS A 151 -26.72 -0.71 5.20
N SER A 152 -27.91 -0.60 4.63
CA SER A 152 -28.42 -1.59 3.70
C SER A 152 -27.68 -1.58 2.37
N ASP A 153 -27.74 -2.65 1.60
CA ASP A 153 -27.16 -2.72 0.26
C ASP A 153 -27.77 -1.65 -0.67
N ALA A 154 -29.06 -1.35 -0.50
CA ALA A 154 -29.75 -0.33 -1.25
C ALA A 154 -29.25 1.09 -0.92
N GLU A 155 -28.99 1.38 0.37
CA GLU A 155 -28.38 2.65 0.79
C GLU A 155 -26.98 2.80 0.24
N VAL A 156 -26.14 1.77 0.36
CA VAL A 156 -24.76 1.77 -0.16
C VAL A 156 -24.75 1.95 -1.69
N MET A 157 -25.67 1.29 -2.39
CA MET A 157 -25.79 1.44 -3.85
C MET A 157 -26.15 2.88 -4.23
N ARG A 158 -27.17 3.48 -3.57
CA ARG A 158 -27.58 4.86 -3.82
C ARG A 158 -26.43 5.85 -3.54
N PHE A 159 -25.70 5.63 -2.44
CA PHE A 159 -24.53 6.46 -2.13
C PHE A 159 -23.45 6.33 -3.21
N CYS A 160 -23.05 5.13 -3.59
CA CYS A 160 -22.05 4.89 -4.64
C CYS A 160 -22.44 5.54 -5.97
N GLN A 161 -23.71 5.47 -6.35
CA GLN A 161 -24.23 6.10 -7.56
C GLN A 161 -24.13 7.63 -7.47
N ALA A 162 -24.57 8.22 -6.34
CA ALA A 162 -24.48 9.66 -6.11
C ALA A 162 -23.01 10.15 -6.09
N PHE A 163 -22.10 9.39 -5.47
CA PHE A 163 -20.68 9.69 -5.45
C PHE A 163 -20.08 9.72 -6.85
N VAL A 164 -20.44 8.77 -7.72
CA VAL A 164 -19.93 8.70 -9.09
C VAL A 164 -20.57 9.77 -10.00
N LEU A 165 -21.79 10.23 -9.74
CA LEU A 165 -22.38 11.36 -10.46
C LEU A 165 -21.48 12.60 -10.39
N GLU A 166 -20.85 12.85 -9.25
CA GLU A 166 -19.91 13.96 -9.07
C GLU A 166 -18.50 13.63 -9.60
N LEU A 167 -18.00 12.44 -9.26
CA LEU A 167 -16.63 12.04 -9.58
C LEU A 167 -16.45 11.65 -11.06
N GLY A 168 -17.46 11.10 -11.70
CA GLY A 168 -17.35 10.37 -12.97
C GLY A 168 -16.71 11.13 -14.12
N ARG A 169 -16.86 12.46 -14.16
CA ARG A 169 -16.24 13.33 -15.19
C ARG A 169 -14.74 13.57 -15.01
N HIS A 170 -14.18 13.18 -13.86
CA HIS A 170 -12.79 13.41 -13.48
C HIS A 170 -11.94 12.14 -13.53
N ILE A 171 -12.55 10.98 -13.78
CA ILE A 171 -11.91 9.67 -13.83
C ILE A 171 -12.04 9.05 -15.22
N GLY A 172 -11.23 8.05 -15.49
CA GLY A 172 -11.23 7.34 -16.78
C GLY A 172 -10.04 6.41 -16.91
N PRO A 173 -10.07 5.45 -17.85
CA PRO A 173 -9.04 4.41 -17.98
C PRO A 173 -7.63 4.95 -18.26
N ASN A 174 -7.54 6.13 -18.90
CA ASN A 174 -6.28 6.77 -19.26
C ASN A 174 -5.98 8.03 -18.46
N THR A 175 -6.85 8.41 -17.52
CA THR A 175 -6.71 9.64 -16.72
C THR A 175 -6.53 9.32 -15.26
N ASP A 176 -7.50 8.63 -14.68
CA ASP A 176 -7.55 8.34 -13.24
C ASP A 176 -8.36 7.06 -12.99
N VAL A 177 -7.72 6.04 -12.43
CA VAL A 177 -8.32 4.71 -12.23
C VAL A 177 -8.45 4.43 -10.72
N PRO A 178 -9.64 4.65 -10.14
CA PRO A 178 -9.90 4.33 -8.74
C PRO A 178 -9.90 2.81 -8.47
N ALA A 179 -9.79 2.47 -7.18
CA ALA A 179 -9.88 1.09 -6.66
C ALA A 179 -10.63 1.06 -5.33
N GLY A 180 -10.77 -0.12 -4.74
CA GLY A 180 -11.23 -0.27 -3.37
C GLY A 180 -10.19 0.14 -2.32
N ASP A 181 -10.65 0.46 -1.13
CA ASP A 181 -9.90 0.73 0.10
C ASP A 181 -10.82 0.46 1.30
N ILE A 182 -10.50 0.94 2.51
CA ILE A 182 -11.36 0.78 3.69
C ILE A 182 -12.81 1.20 3.38
N GLY A 183 -13.76 0.31 3.67
CA GLY A 183 -15.19 0.53 3.41
C GLY A 183 -15.62 0.44 1.94
N VAL A 184 -14.71 0.08 1.04
CA VAL A 184 -14.98 -0.09 -0.39
C VAL A 184 -14.40 -1.41 -0.87
N GLY A 185 -15.25 -2.41 -0.98
CA GLY A 185 -14.93 -3.73 -1.54
C GLY A 185 -15.48 -3.92 -2.95
N GLY A 186 -15.53 -5.18 -3.41
CA GLY A 186 -16.02 -5.52 -4.76
C GLY A 186 -17.46 -5.08 -4.99
N ARG A 187 -18.33 -5.10 -3.96
CA ARG A 187 -19.71 -4.62 -4.00
C ARG A 187 -19.77 -3.13 -4.37
N GLU A 188 -19.06 -2.29 -3.63
CA GLU A 188 -19.02 -0.84 -3.83
C GLU A 188 -18.37 -0.49 -5.18
N VAL A 189 -17.28 -1.18 -5.53
CA VAL A 189 -16.64 -1.03 -6.85
C VAL A 189 -17.63 -1.37 -7.97
N GLY A 190 -18.40 -2.45 -7.80
CA GLY A 190 -19.44 -2.84 -8.76
C GLY A 190 -20.51 -1.77 -8.93
N TYR A 191 -21.03 -1.21 -7.84
CA TYR A 191 -22.04 -0.14 -7.89
C TYR A 191 -21.49 1.14 -8.55
N MET A 192 -20.25 1.52 -8.23
CA MET A 192 -19.59 2.69 -8.82
C MET A 192 -19.32 2.47 -10.31
N PHE A 193 -18.78 1.32 -10.70
CA PHE A 193 -18.51 0.98 -12.10
C PHE A 193 -19.81 0.95 -12.92
N GLY A 194 -20.87 0.35 -12.39
CA GLY A 194 -22.18 0.32 -13.04
C GLY A 194 -22.74 1.70 -13.35
N MET A 195 -22.57 2.66 -12.42
CA MET A 195 -22.98 4.05 -12.63
C MET A 195 -22.09 4.77 -13.63
N TYR A 196 -20.77 4.62 -13.50
CA TYR A 196 -19.78 5.19 -14.45
C TYR A 196 -20.09 4.77 -15.88
N LYS A 197 -20.30 3.47 -16.11
CA LYS A 197 -20.65 2.91 -17.42
C LYS A 197 -21.95 3.52 -18.00
N LYS A 198 -22.93 3.82 -17.16
CA LYS A 198 -24.18 4.49 -17.61
C LYS A 198 -23.93 5.93 -18.02
N LEU A 199 -23.07 6.66 -17.28
CA LEU A 199 -22.77 8.07 -17.57
C LEU A 199 -21.95 8.24 -18.84
N THR A 200 -20.94 7.41 -19.04
CA THR A 200 -20.00 7.51 -20.16
C THR A 200 -20.47 6.76 -21.40
N ARG A 201 -21.37 5.77 -21.24
CA ARG A 201 -21.77 4.80 -22.28
C ARG A 201 -20.60 3.95 -22.79
N GLU A 202 -19.56 3.79 -21.98
CA GLU A 202 -18.35 3.04 -22.32
C GLU A 202 -18.12 1.92 -21.32
N PHE A 203 -17.65 0.78 -21.80
CA PHE A 203 -17.18 -0.33 -20.98
C PHE A 203 -15.64 -0.33 -21.02
N THR A 204 -15.01 0.30 -20.02
CA THR A 204 -13.58 0.52 -19.94
C THR A 204 -12.99 0.05 -18.62
N GLY A 205 -11.66 0.02 -18.49
CA GLY A 205 -10.94 -0.33 -17.28
C GLY A 205 -10.85 0.79 -16.25
N THR A 206 -11.91 1.57 -16.04
CA THR A 206 -11.87 2.78 -15.18
C THR A 206 -11.75 2.46 -13.70
N PHE A 207 -12.21 1.32 -13.21
CA PHE A 207 -12.02 0.86 -11.83
C PHE A 207 -11.22 -0.43 -11.81
N THR A 208 -10.48 -0.67 -10.71
CA THR A 208 -9.90 -1.98 -10.41
C THR A 208 -10.44 -2.57 -9.12
N GLY A 209 -10.31 -3.90 -8.97
CA GLY A 209 -11.01 -4.65 -7.95
C GLY A 209 -12.45 -4.99 -8.35
N LYS A 210 -12.70 -5.03 -9.64
CA LYS A 210 -13.98 -5.45 -10.22
C LYS A 210 -14.21 -6.95 -10.03
N GLY A 211 -15.48 -7.37 -10.09
CA GLY A 211 -15.82 -8.79 -10.21
C GLY A 211 -15.35 -9.39 -11.53
N MET A 212 -15.10 -10.69 -11.53
CA MET A 212 -14.64 -11.41 -12.73
C MET A 212 -15.63 -11.29 -13.89
N GLU A 213 -16.91 -11.13 -13.59
CA GLU A 213 -18.01 -11.03 -14.55
C GLU A 213 -17.96 -9.75 -15.40
N PHE A 214 -17.18 -8.76 -14.95
CA PHE A 214 -17.10 -7.46 -15.62
C PHE A 214 -15.69 -6.85 -15.66
N GLY A 215 -14.68 -7.69 -15.82
CA GLY A 215 -13.31 -7.29 -16.12
C GLY A 215 -12.38 -7.22 -14.92
N GLY A 216 -12.68 -7.98 -13.84
CA GLY A 216 -11.76 -8.21 -12.73
C GLY A 216 -10.57 -9.08 -13.12
N SER A 217 -9.59 -9.19 -12.23
CA SER A 217 -8.42 -10.05 -12.38
C SER A 217 -8.43 -11.17 -11.35
N LEU A 218 -7.99 -12.35 -11.75
CA LEU A 218 -7.65 -13.42 -10.84
C LEU A 218 -6.52 -12.99 -9.89
N LEU A 219 -6.36 -13.67 -8.77
CA LEU A 219 -5.35 -13.42 -7.73
C LEU A 219 -5.42 -12.02 -7.08
N ARG A 220 -6.51 -11.27 -7.26
CA ARG A 220 -6.60 -9.95 -6.62
C ARG A 220 -6.73 -10.03 -5.09
N PRO A 221 -7.53 -10.93 -4.49
CA PRO A 221 -7.58 -11.14 -3.04
C PRO A 221 -6.24 -11.59 -2.45
N GLU A 222 -5.54 -12.48 -3.14
CA GLU A 222 -4.27 -13.10 -2.74
C GLU A 222 -3.08 -12.14 -2.82
N ALA A 223 -3.14 -11.22 -3.75
CA ALA A 223 -2.01 -10.45 -4.25
C ALA A 223 -1.17 -9.75 -3.18
N THR A 224 -1.78 -9.19 -2.14
CA THR A 224 -1.06 -8.47 -1.10
C THR A 224 -0.27 -9.45 -0.22
N GLY A 225 -0.90 -10.55 0.20
CA GLY A 225 -0.26 -11.58 1.01
C GLY A 225 0.85 -12.31 0.24
N PHE A 226 0.54 -12.74 -0.98
CA PHE A 226 1.52 -13.40 -1.86
C PHE A 226 2.71 -12.51 -2.16
N GLY A 227 2.45 -11.26 -2.54
CA GLY A 227 3.49 -10.27 -2.82
C GLY A 227 4.41 -10.02 -1.63
N ALA A 228 3.84 -9.91 -0.41
CA ALA A 228 4.63 -9.72 0.79
C ALA A 228 5.58 -10.91 1.05
N VAL A 229 5.13 -12.13 0.80
CA VAL A 229 5.96 -13.32 0.97
C VAL A 229 7.01 -13.45 -0.15
N TYR A 230 6.72 -13.06 -1.38
CA TYR A 230 7.72 -12.98 -2.45
C TYR A 230 8.82 -11.97 -2.10
N PHE A 231 8.43 -10.79 -1.62
CA PHE A 231 9.41 -9.80 -1.16
C PHE A 231 10.27 -10.31 0.00
N LEU A 232 9.65 -10.97 0.99
CA LEU A 232 10.35 -11.64 2.10
C LEU A 232 11.35 -12.68 1.59
N GLN A 233 10.97 -13.50 0.62
CA GLN A 233 11.86 -14.51 0.02
C GLN A 233 13.10 -13.85 -0.59
N GLU A 234 12.94 -12.73 -1.30
CA GLU A 234 14.06 -11.98 -1.86
C GLU A 234 14.95 -11.36 -0.76
N MET A 235 14.35 -10.83 0.32
CA MET A 235 15.12 -10.34 1.48
C MET A 235 16.01 -11.47 2.05
N LEU A 236 15.46 -12.67 2.26
CA LEU A 236 16.21 -13.80 2.80
C LEU A 236 17.32 -14.27 1.85
N LYS A 237 17.10 -14.25 0.53
CA LYS A 237 18.12 -14.57 -0.48
C LYS A 237 19.38 -13.68 -0.35
N THR A 238 19.24 -12.41 0.12
CA THR A 238 20.42 -11.55 0.35
C THR A 238 21.36 -12.08 1.43
N LYS A 239 20.87 -13.01 2.27
CA LYS A 239 21.63 -13.68 3.33
C LYS A 239 21.89 -15.16 3.00
N GLY A 240 21.61 -15.60 1.76
CA GLY A 240 21.73 -17.01 1.36
C GLY A 240 20.71 -17.94 2.04
N ASP A 241 19.58 -17.37 2.49
CA ASP A 241 18.53 -18.08 3.25
C ASP A 241 17.19 -18.10 2.45
N SER A 242 16.18 -18.77 2.99
CA SER A 242 14.86 -18.90 2.38
C SER A 242 13.76 -19.03 3.43
N VAL A 243 12.51 -18.93 3.00
CA VAL A 243 11.32 -19.17 3.84
C VAL A 243 11.21 -20.63 4.27
N LYS A 244 11.79 -21.55 3.50
CA LYS A 244 11.71 -22.99 3.77
C LYS A 244 12.26 -23.35 5.16
N GLY A 245 11.46 -24.04 5.95
CA GLY A 245 11.83 -24.49 7.29
C GLY A 245 11.74 -23.41 8.39
N LYS A 246 11.38 -22.17 8.05
CA LYS A 246 11.25 -21.06 9.02
C LYS A 246 9.91 -21.09 9.73
N ARG A 247 9.93 -20.74 11.02
CA ARG A 247 8.74 -20.48 11.82
C ARG A 247 8.35 -19.01 11.71
N VAL A 248 7.12 -18.75 11.27
CA VAL A 248 6.65 -17.40 10.95
C VAL A 248 5.51 -16.99 11.88
N ALA A 249 5.71 -15.92 12.65
CA ALA A 249 4.64 -15.28 13.41
C ALA A 249 3.88 -14.32 12.49
N VAL A 250 2.58 -14.57 12.29
CA VAL A 250 1.70 -13.74 11.47
C VAL A 250 0.63 -13.12 12.37
N SER A 251 0.41 -11.81 12.27
CA SER A 251 -0.74 -11.14 12.88
C SER A 251 -1.87 -10.96 11.87
N GLY A 252 -3.09 -10.83 12.40
CA GLY A 252 -4.28 -10.71 11.56
C GLY A 252 -4.90 -12.05 11.18
N ALA A 253 -6.12 -11.98 10.69
CA ALA A 253 -6.90 -13.08 10.13
C ALA A 253 -7.77 -12.61 8.95
N GLY A 254 -7.43 -11.45 8.36
CA GLY A 254 -8.02 -10.93 7.13
C GLY A 254 -7.28 -11.41 5.89
N ASN A 255 -7.64 -10.90 4.71
CA ASN A 255 -7.08 -11.34 3.42
C ASN A 255 -5.56 -11.37 3.41
N VAL A 256 -4.89 -10.29 3.85
CA VAL A 256 -3.42 -10.22 3.80
C VAL A 256 -2.78 -11.35 4.62
N ALA A 257 -3.24 -11.54 5.86
CA ALA A 257 -2.73 -12.59 6.74
C ALA A 257 -3.02 -14.00 6.21
N GLN A 258 -4.26 -14.23 5.74
CA GLN A 258 -4.70 -15.51 5.21
C GLN A 258 -3.81 -15.94 4.04
N TYR A 259 -3.63 -15.07 3.06
CA TYR A 259 -2.86 -15.38 1.86
C TYR A 259 -1.33 -15.31 2.09
N ALA A 260 -0.85 -14.53 3.04
CA ALA A 260 0.54 -14.63 3.48
C ALA A 260 0.84 -16.02 4.08
N MET A 261 -0.03 -16.53 4.97
CA MET A 261 0.10 -17.88 5.53
C MET A 261 0.08 -18.96 4.43
N GLU A 262 -0.84 -18.86 3.49
CA GLU A 262 -0.92 -19.79 2.35
C GLU A 262 0.40 -19.84 1.56
N LYS A 263 0.93 -18.69 1.17
CA LYS A 263 2.17 -18.63 0.39
C LYS A 263 3.38 -19.09 1.20
N ILE A 264 3.44 -18.80 2.51
CA ILE A 264 4.48 -19.32 3.40
C ILE A 264 4.47 -20.85 3.39
N ILE A 265 3.29 -21.46 3.54
CA ILE A 265 3.12 -22.92 3.51
C ILE A 265 3.57 -23.50 2.16
N GLN A 266 3.16 -22.88 1.05
CA GLN A 266 3.56 -23.28 -0.31
C GLN A 266 5.09 -23.25 -0.50
N LEU A 267 5.79 -22.31 0.12
CA LEU A 267 7.25 -22.19 0.08
C LEU A 267 7.97 -23.03 1.14
N GLY A 268 7.24 -23.86 1.90
CA GLY A 268 7.79 -24.78 2.90
C GLY A 268 8.13 -24.13 4.24
N GLY A 269 7.65 -22.94 4.53
CA GLY A 269 7.67 -22.32 5.84
C GLY A 269 6.48 -22.76 6.70
N THR A 270 6.49 -22.41 7.98
CA THR A 270 5.49 -22.81 8.95
C THR A 270 4.94 -21.59 9.69
N PRO A 271 3.74 -21.08 9.32
CA PRO A 271 3.05 -20.10 10.14
C PRO A 271 2.73 -20.71 11.50
N VAL A 272 2.93 -19.97 12.59
CA VAL A 272 2.72 -20.45 13.95
C VAL A 272 1.71 -19.64 14.74
N THR A 273 1.28 -18.49 14.23
CA THR A 273 0.30 -17.61 14.86
C THR A 273 -0.70 -17.07 13.86
N CYS A 274 -1.88 -16.71 14.34
CA CYS A 274 -2.90 -15.96 13.65
C CYS A 274 -3.65 -15.13 14.70
N SER A 275 -4.08 -13.91 14.40
CA SER A 275 -4.72 -13.03 15.39
C SER A 275 -5.93 -12.29 14.85
N ASP A 276 -6.82 -11.88 15.74
CA ASP A 276 -7.85 -10.87 15.47
C ASP A 276 -7.88 -9.80 16.57
N SER A 277 -8.92 -8.98 16.63
CA SER A 277 -9.01 -7.88 17.62
C SER A 277 -9.08 -8.37 19.08
N ASP A 278 -9.48 -9.62 19.31
CA ASP A 278 -9.69 -10.15 20.66
C ASP A 278 -8.43 -10.86 21.22
N GLY A 279 -7.49 -11.26 20.33
CA GLY A 279 -6.27 -11.95 20.73
C GLY A 279 -5.65 -12.75 19.60
N TYR A 280 -4.78 -13.68 19.95
CA TYR A 280 -4.10 -14.53 18.97
C TYR A 280 -4.10 -16.00 19.37
N ILE A 281 -3.96 -16.86 18.38
CA ILE A 281 -3.61 -18.28 18.56
C ILE A 281 -2.11 -18.46 18.35
N TYR A 282 -1.53 -19.36 19.13
CA TYR A 282 -0.21 -19.92 18.90
C TYR A 282 -0.35 -21.44 18.75
N ASP A 283 0.01 -21.96 17.58
CA ASP A 283 0.04 -23.39 17.31
C ASP A 283 1.50 -23.88 17.32
N PRO A 284 1.95 -24.60 18.36
CA PRO A 284 3.33 -25.08 18.44
C PRO A 284 3.69 -26.09 17.33
N GLU A 285 2.70 -26.82 16.81
CA GLU A 285 2.87 -27.76 15.69
C GLU A 285 2.95 -27.05 14.33
N GLY A 286 2.51 -25.78 14.29
CA GLY A 286 2.40 -24.99 13.10
C GLY A 286 1.05 -25.13 12.40
N ILE A 287 0.75 -24.15 11.55
CA ILE A 287 -0.46 -24.09 10.73
C ILE A 287 -0.10 -24.63 9.35
N ASP A 288 -0.58 -25.82 9.04
CA ASP A 288 -0.51 -26.44 7.72
C ASP A 288 -1.69 -26.03 6.83
N MET A 289 -1.80 -26.61 5.64
CA MET A 289 -2.86 -26.26 4.69
C MET A 289 -4.27 -26.62 5.19
N GLU A 290 -4.43 -27.72 5.97
CA GLU A 290 -5.72 -28.09 6.54
C GLU A 290 -6.15 -27.08 7.62
N LYS A 291 -5.22 -26.73 8.52
CA LYS A 291 -5.43 -25.76 9.58
C LYS A 291 -5.70 -24.37 9.00
N TRP A 292 -5.01 -24.00 7.92
CA TRP A 292 -5.24 -22.75 7.18
C TRP A 292 -6.66 -22.73 6.57
N GLN A 293 -7.11 -23.80 5.91
CA GLN A 293 -8.47 -23.90 5.39
C GLN A 293 -9.51 -23.73 6.50
N TYR A 294 -9.24 -24.28 7.68
CA TYR A 294 -10.13 -24.09 8.83
C TYR A 294 -10.19 -22.63 9.29
N ILE A 295 -9.04 -21.92 9.31
CA ILE A 295 -9.00 -20.47 9.59
C ILE A 295 -9.85 -19.71 8.56
N MET A 296 -9.70 -20.03 7.27
CA MET A 296 -10.51 -19.44 6.19
C MET A 296 -12.02 -19.66 6.44
N MET A 297 -12.41 -20.87 6.80
CA MET A 297 -13.80 -21.21 7.10
C MET A 297 -14.33 -20.44 8.32
N LEU A 298 -13.52 -20.36 9.41
CA LEU A 298 -13.88 -19.61 10.61
C LEU A 298 -14.12 -18.13 10.29
N LYS A 299 -13.21 -17.49 9.53
CA LYS A 299 -13.25 -16.05 9.31
C LYS A 299 -14.22 -15.64 8.19
N ASN A 300 -14.20 -16.32 7.07
CA ASN A 300 -14.93 -15.93 5.87
C ASN A 300 -16.32 -16.61 5.82
N GLY A 301 -16.42 -17.86 6.26
CA GLY A 301 -17.68 -18.60 6.33
C GLY A 301 -18.50 -18.23 7.56
N TYR A 302 -18.00 -18.57 8.73
CA TYR A 302 -18.74 -18.38 9.99
C TYR A 302 -18.65 -16.98 10.58
N ARG A 303 -17.74 -16.12 10.09
CA ARG A 303 -17.44 -14.79 10.66
C ARG A 303 -17.13 -14.87 12.17
N ALA A 304 -16.52 -15.97 12.59
CA ALA A 304 -16.21 -16.26 13.99
C ALA A 304 -14.90 -15.61 14.44
N ARG A 305 -14.69 -15.61 15.77
CA ARG A 305 -13.42 -15.20 16.37
C ARG A 305 -12.38 -16.31 16.25
N ILE A 306 -11.10 -15.90 16.17
CA ILE A 306 -9.99 -16.86 16.03
C ILE A 306 -9.86 -17.78 17.25
N SER A 307 -10.38 -17.38 18.42
CA SER A 307 -10.44 -18.21 19.61
C SER A 307 -11.16 -19.56 19.41
N LYS A 308 -12.05 -19.66 18.40
CA LYS A 308 -12.71 -20.92 18.05
C LYS A 308 -11.79 -21.97 17.44
N TYR A 309 -10.58 -21.57 17.03
CA TYR A 309 -9.59 -22.49 16.47
C TYR A 309 -9.19 -23.61 17.44
N ILE A 310 -9.02 -23.29 18.74
CA ILE A 310 -8.61 -24.26 19.77
C ILE A 310 -9.70 -25.32 20.06
N GLU A 311 -10.96 -25.09 19.66
CA GLU A 311 -12.01 -26.10 19.79
C GLU A 311 -11.76 -27.32 18.88
N LYS A 312 -11.13 -27.10 17.70
CA LYS A 312 -10.76 -28.18 16.78
C LYS A 312 -9.30 -28.64 17.00
N TYR A 313 -8.42 -27.73 17.38
CA TYR A 313 -6.97 -27.98 17.57
C TYR A 313 -6.56 -27.65 19.01
N PRO A 314 -6.82 -28.57 19.97
CA PRO A 314 -6.64 -28.28 21.40
C PRO A 314 -5.18 -28.17 21.85
N ASN A 315 -4.21 -28.60 21.02
CA ASN A 315 -2.77 -28.40 21.28
C ASN A 315 -2.33 -26.94 21.05
N ALA A 316 -3.14 -26.17 20.31
CA ALA A 316 -2.91 -24.74 20.15
C ALA A 316 -3.34 -23.96 21.39
N GLN A 317 -2.69 -22.82 21.62
CA GLN A 317 -2.98 -21.91 22.72
C GLN A 317 -3.70 -20.68 22.20
N TYR A 318 -4.66 -20.17 22.96
CA TYR A 318 -5.29 -18.88 22.71
C TYR A 318 -4.94 -17.90 23.81
N VAL A 319 -4.48 -16.71 23.42
CA VAL A 319 -4.19 -15.60 24.33
C VAL A 319 -5.13 -14.44 23.97
N GLY A 320 -6.05 -14.17 24.89
CA GLY A 320 -7.09 -13.14 24.71
C GLY A 320 -6.65 -11.75 25.15
N GLY A 321 -7.65 -10.86 25.38
CA GLY A 321 -7.41 -9.50 25.88
C GLY A 321 -6.78 -8.56 24.85
N GLY A 322 -6.93 -8.84 23.56
CA GLY A 322 -6.33 -8.02 22.49
C GLY A 322 -4.81 -8.21 22.36
N ALA A 323 -4.24 -9.24 22.98
CA ALA A 323 -2.81 -9.55 22.94
C ALA A 323 -2.31 -9.75 21.50
N LYS A 324 -1.05 -9.41 21.25
CA LYS A 324 -0.37 -9.54 19.97
C LYS A 324 0.68 -10.67 20.01
N PRO A 325 0.96 -11.34 18.87
CA PRO A 325 1.78 -12.55 18.87
C PRO A 325 3.29 -12.31 18.96
N TRP A 326 3.74 -11.08 19.23
CA TRP A 326 5.14 -10.69 19.07
C TRP A 326 6.09 -11.21 20.15
N GLY A 327 5.56 -11.79 21.24
CA GLY A 327 6.32 -12.55 22.24
C GLY A 327 6.57 -14.02 21.85
N VAL A 328 5.94 -14.53 20.80
CA VAL A 328 6.13 -15.91 20.32
C VAL A 328 7.49 -16.05 19.64
N LYS A 329 8.28 -17.05 20.05
CA LYS A 329 9.57 -17.33 19.39
C LYS A 329 9.35 -17.74 17.94
N CYS A 330 9.93 -16.98 17.02
CA CYS A 330 9.84 -17.19 15.57
C CYS A 330 11.14 -16.76 14.88
N ASP A 331 11.35 -17.23 13.65
CA ASP A 331 12.45 -16.79 12.79
C ASP A 331 12.06 -15.51 12.03
N ILE A 332 10.78 -15.39 11.69
CA ILE A 332 10.25 -14.30 10.85
C ILE A 332 8.96 -13.78 11.50
N ALA A 333 8.78 -12.45 11.49
CA ALA A 333 7.53 -11.80 11.87
C ALA A 333 6.89 -11.10 10.67
N MET A 334 5.60 -11.35 10.45
CA MET A 334 4.80 -10.70 9.40
C MET A 334 3.60 -9.99 10.01
N PRO A 335 3.70 -8.69 10.31
CA PRO A 335 2.56 -7.90 10.78
C PRO A 335 1.61 -7.61 9.62
N CYS A 336 0.43 -8.28 9.65
CA CYS A 336 -0.56 -8.30 8.58
C CYS A 336 -1.96 -7.81 9.02
N ALA A 337 -2.09 -7.24 10.22
CA ALA A 337 -3.39 -6.84 10.77
C ALA A 337 -3.68 -5.34 10.58
N THR A 338 -3.14 -4.49 11.44
CA THR A 338 -3.52 -3.08 11.51
C THR A 338 -2.31 -2.16 11.69
N GLN A 339 -2.54 -0.88 11.43
CA GLN A 339 -1.56 0.17 11.70
C GLN A 339 -1.16 0.20 13.18
N ASN A 340 0.13 0.45 13.45
CA ASN A 340 0.73 0.60 14.79
C ASN A 340 0.48 -0.59 15.74
N GLU A 341 0.43 -1.80 15.21
CA GLU A 341 0.20 -3.02 16.00
C GLU A 341 1.47 -3.61 16.65
N LEU A 342 2.66 -3.16 16.25
CA LEU A 342 3.96 -3.62 16.74
C LEU A 342 4.75 -2.40 17.21
N ASN A 343 4.98 -2.32 18.53
CA ASN A 343 5.68 -1.21 19.17
C ASN A 343 7.16 -1.54 19.44
N GLY A 344 7.91 -0.55 19.98
CA GLY A 344 9.35 -0.68 20.25
C GLY A 344 9.72 -1.79 21.23
N GLU A 345 8.92 -2.01 22.28
CA GLU A 345 9.16 -3.06 23.27
C GLU A 345 9.01 -4.45 22.65
N GLN A 346 7.95 -4.64 21.88
CA GLN A 346 7.68 -5.89 21.15
C GLN A 346 8.74 -6.15 20.08
N ALA A 347 9.23 -5.09 19.42
CA ALA A 347 10.34 -5.20 18.47
C ALA A 347 11.63 -5.67 19.16
N ALA A 348 11.95 -5.13 20.33
CA ALA A 348 13.10 -5.56 21.11
C ALA A 348 12.97 -7.03 21.58
N GLU A 349 11.75 -7.46 21.93
CA GLU A 349 11.47 -8.85 22.27
C GLU A 349 11.66 -9.79 21.08
N LEU A 350 11.16 -9.46 19.90
CA LEU A 350 11.37 -10.21 18.66
C LEU A 350 12.87 -10.39 18.36
N VAL A 351 13.65 -9.30 18.42
CA VAL A 351 15.11 -9.36 18.22
C VAL A 351 15.79 -10.25 19.25
N LYS A 352 15.46 -10.10 20.53
CA LYS A 352 15.97 -10.91 21.62
C LYS A 352 15.67 -12.39 21.44
N ASN A 353 14.49 -12.72 20.91
CA ASN A 353 14.05 -14.09 20.66
C ASN A 353 14.64 -14.71 19.37
N GLY A 354 15.50 -13.96 18.66
CA GLY A 354 16.23 -14.45 17.48
C GLY A 354 15.49 -14.28 16.16
N CYS A 355 14.50 -13.38 16.09
CA CYS A 355 13.85 -13.03 14.81
C CYS A 355 14.88 -12.40 13.86
N ILE A 356 14.98 -12.96 12.64
CA ILE A 356 15.96 -12.53 11.62
C ILE A 356 15.37 -11.59 10.58
N ALA A 357 14.03 -11.60 10.42
CA ALA A 357 13.36 -10.80 9.43
C ALA A 357 11.97 -10.34 9.89
N VAL A 358 11.63 -9.09 9.61
CA VAL A 358 10.30 -8.52 9.76
C VAL A 358 9.83 -7.98 8.40
N CYS A 359 8.70 -8.48 7.90
CA CYS A 359 8.16 -8.08 6.61
C CYS A 359 6.70 -7.62 6.76
N GLU A 360 6.45 -6.34 6.55
CA GLU A 360 5.14 -5.74 6.74
C GLU A 360 4.16 -6.13 5.65
N GLY A 361 3.07 -6.80 6.00
CA GLY A 361 1.94 -7.05 5.11
C GLY A 361 0.86 -5.95 5.20
N ALA A 362 0.65 -5.40 6.39
CA ALA A 362 -0.26 -4.26 6.60
C ALA A 362 0.38 -2.92 6.20
N ASN A 363 -0.41 -1.86 6.19
CA ASN A 363 0.10 -0.50 6.02
C ASN A 363 0.55 0.06 7.38
N MET A 364 1.84 0.40 7.50
CA MET A 364 2.48 0.98 8.69
C MET A 364 2.15 0.23 10.00
N PRO A 365 2.31 -1.10 10.07
CA PRO A 365 2.00 -1.85 11.29
C PRO A 365 3.03 -1.65 12.40
N CYS A 366 4.29 -1.33 12.05
CA CYS A 366 5.34 -1.04 13.02
C CYS A 366 5.37 0.45 13.36
N THR A 367 5.50 0.76 14.66
CA THR A 367 5.71 2.15 15.09
C THR A 367 7.12 2.63 14.73
N PRO A 368 7.39 3.95 14.67
CA PRO A 368 8.73 4.48 14.42
C PRO A 368 9.79 3.94 15.38
N GLU A 369 9.43 3.73 16.64
CA GLU A 369 10.31 3.13 17.66
C GLU A 369 10.66 1.68 17.31
N ALA A 370 9.69 0.89 16.85
CA ALA A 370 9.91 -0.49 16.41
C ALA A 370 10.86 -0.55 15.21
N ILE A 371 10.62 0.30 14.21
CA ILE A 371 11.48 0.40 13.02
C ILE A 371 12.93 0.71 13.42
N LYS A 372 13.11 1.67 14.32
CA LYS A 372 14.43 2.04 14.84
C LYS A 372 15.13 0.87 15.53
N VAL A 373 14.42 0.07 16.31
CA VAL A 373 14.96 -1.14 16.96
C VAL A 373 15.46 -2.14 15.91
N PHE A 374 14.66 -2.43 14.88
CA PHE A 374 15.05 -3.36 13.83
C PHE A 374 16.26 -2.89 13.02
N GLN A 375 16.32 -1.59 12.68
CA GLN A 375 17.46 -1.00 12.00
C GLN A 375 18.74 -1.01 12.84
N GLN A 376 18.65 -0.71 14.14
CA GLN A 376 19.80 -0.77 15.06
C GLN A 376 20.31 -2.20 15.24
N ALA A 377 19.41 -3.18 15.30
CA ALA A 377 19.76 -4.59 15.36
C ALA A 377 20.25 -5.16 14.01
N LYS A 378 20.13 -4.38 12.91
CA LYS A 378 20.49 -4.77 11.54
C LYS A 378 19.85 -6.08 11.08
N ILE A 379 18.65 -6.40 11.57
CA ILE A 379 17.86 -7.48 11.01
C ILE A 379 17.22 -7.05 9.70
N LEU A 380 16.75 -8.00 8.90
CA LEU A 380 16.02 -7.70 7.69
C LEU A 380 14.66 -7.09 8.03
N TYR A 381 14.45 -5.82 7.69
CA TYR A 381 13.17 -5.14 7.91
C TYR A 381 12.68 -4.47 6.62
N SER A 382 11.45 -4.80 6.20
CA SER A 382 10.81 -4.21 5.02
C SER A 382 9.58 -3.39 5.40
N PRO A 383 9.49 -2.12 4.95
CA PRO A 383 8.30 -1.29 5.12
C PRO A 383 7.16 -1.76 4.20
N GLY A 384 5.92 -1.62 4.66
CA GLY A 384 4.73 -2.06 3.92
C GLY A 384 4.60 -1.47 2.52
N LYS A 385 5.03 -0.22 2.31
CA LYS A 385 4.96 0.41 0.97
C LYS A 385 5.73 -0.37 -0.12
N ALA A 386 6.76 -1.13 0.25
CA ALA A 386 7.50 -2.02 -0.65
C ALA A 386 6.92 -3.43 -0.63
N SER A 387 6.86 -4.06 0.54
CA SER A 387 6.48 -5.47 0.67
C SER A 387 5.01 -5.74 0.35
N ASN A 388 4.08 -4.84 0.70
CA ASN A 388 2.65 -5.04 0.43
C ASN A 388 2.18 -4.47 -0.93
N ALA A 389 3.09 -4.11 -1.81
CA ALA A 389 2.77 -3.57 -3.13
C ALA A 389 2.10 -4.58 -4.07
N GLY A 390 2.01 -5.85 -3.69
CA GLY A 390 1.37 -6.90 -4.50
C GLY A 390 -0.06 -6.57 -4.88
N GLY A 391 -0.85 -6.05 -3.96
CA GLY A 391 -2.24 -5.67 -4.23
C GLY A 391 -2.39 -4.60 -5.32
N VAL A 392 -1.59 -3.54 -5.27
CA VAL A 392 -1.61 -2.50 -6.31
C VAL A 392 -0.95 -3.00 -7.61
N SER A 393 0.02 -3.91 -7.53
CA SER A 393 0.61 -4.55 -8.72
C SER A 393 -0.43 -5.32 -9.50
N VAL A 394 -1.22 -6.19 -8.86
CA VAL A 394 -2.30 -6.92 -9.55
C VAL A 394 -3.41 -5.96 -10.01
N SER A 395 -3.65 -4.84 -9.30
CA SER A 395 -4.55 -3.80 -9.83
C SER A 395 -4.03 -3.20 -11.14
N GLY A 396 -2.71 -2.98 -11.28
CA GLY A 396 -2.11 -2.54 -12.54
C GLY A 396 -2.17 -3.61 -13.63
N LEU A 397 -2.00 -4.88 -13.26
CA LEU A 397 -2.19 -6.00 -14.19
C LEU A 397 -3.66 -6.12 -14.66
N GLU A 398 -4.65 -5.83 -13.78
CA GLU A 398 -6.05 -5.72 -14.16
C GLU A 398 -6.27 -4.61 -15.20
N MET A 399 -5.62 -3.45 -15.03
CA MET A 399 -5.66 -2.38 -16.04
C MET A 399 -5.11 -2.86 -17.39
N SER A 400 -4.00 -3.61 -17.40
CA SER A 400 -3.42 -4.16 -18.63
C SER A 400 -4.38 -5.15 -19.31
N GLN A 401 -4.94 -6.10 -18.56
CA GLN A 401 -5.94 -7.04 -19.07
C GLN A 401 -7.17 -6.33 -19.63
N ASN A 402 -7.65 -5.26 -18.97
CA ASN A 402 -8.77 -4.46 -19.46
C ASN A 402 -8.43 -3.73 -20.76
N SER A 403 -7.21 -3.23 -20.92
CA SER A 403 -6.76 -2.56 -22.14
C SER A 403 -6.63 -3.53 -23.31
N GLU A 404 -6.17 -4.74 -23.06
CA GLU A 404 -6.07 -5.82 -24.06
C GLU A 404 -7.43 -6.47 -24.34
N ARG A 405 -8.42 -6.31 -23.45
CA ARG A 405 -9.72 -7.00 -23.44
C ARG A 405 -9.57 -8.52 -23.34
N LEU A 406 -8.58 -8.97 -22.57
CA LEU A 406 -8.29 -10.37 -22.30
C LEU A 406 -8.28 -10.63 -20.79
N ASN A 407 -8.56 -11.88 -20.43
CA ASN A 407 -8.34 -12.38 -19.08
C ASN A 407 -7.10 -13.29 -19.11
N TRP A 408 -6.16 -13.04 -18.20
CA TRP A 408 -5.00 -13.90 -18.01
C TRP A 408 -5.33 -15.02 -17.03
N THR A 409 -4.59 -16.13 -17.12
CA THR A 409 -4.70 -17.22 -16.16
C THR A 409 -4.18 -16.81 -14.78
N ALA A 410 -4.52 -17.56 -13.74
CA ALA A 410 -3.99 -17.31 -12.40
C ALA A 410 -2.47 -17.42 -12.37
N GLU A 411 -1.92 -18.38 -13.10
CA GLU A 411 -0.48 -18.63 -13.24
C GLU A 411 0.23 -17.46 -13.91
N ASP A 412 -0.33 -16.89 -14.98
CA ASP A 412 0.22 -15.71 -15.66
C ASP A 412 0.26 -14.50 -14.73
N VAL A 413 -0.82 -14.28 -13.97
CA VAL A 413 -0.90 -13.17 -13.01
C VAL A 413 0.10 -13.39 -11.86
N ASP A 414 0.21 -14.61 -11.31
CA ASP A 414 1.14 -14.92 -10.22
C ASP A 414 2.61 -14.77 -10.65
N GLN A 415 2.96 -15.25 -11.83
CA GLN A 415 4.32 -15.09 -12.37
C GLN A 415 4.69 -13.62 -12.56
N ARG A 416 3.78 -12.80 -13.10
CA ARG A 416 4.00 -11.36 -13.26
C ARG A 416 4.10 -10.67 -11.91
N LEU A 417 3.24 -11.03 -10.95
CA LEU A 417 3.30 -10.52 -9.58
C LEU A 417 4.67 -10.83 -8.95
N HIS A 418 5.14 -12.07 -9.07
CA HIS A 418 6.46 -12.47 -8.54
C HIS A 418 7.58 -11.61 -9.15
N THR A 419 7.63 -11.49 -10.47
CA THR A 419 8.63 -10.66 -11.17
C THR A 419 8.58 -9.19 -10.74
N ILE A 420 7.38 -8.63 -10.52
CA ILE A 420 7.24 -7.27 -10.01
C ILE A 420 7.83 -7.16 -8.60
N MET A 421 7.54 -8.10 -7.71
CA MET A 421 8.06 -8.07 -6.34
C MET A 421 9.58 -8.25 -6.28
N GLU A 422 10.17 -9.10 -7.14
CA GLU A 422 11.62 -9.19 -7.33
C GLU A 422 12.22 -7.86 -7.77
N THR A 423 11.58 -7.17 -8.72
CA THR A 423 12.04 -5.87 -9.22
C THR A 423 11.94 -4.79 -8.15
N ILE A 424 10.85 -4.75 -7.37
CA ILE A 424 10.72 -3.82 -6.24
C ILE A 424 11.85 -4.06 -5.24
N HIS A 425 12.10 -5.31 -4.88
CA HIS A 425 13.18 -5.67 -3.96
C HIS A 425 14.56 -5.24 -4.50
N ALA A 426 14.88 -5.55 -5.76
CA ALA A 426 16.15 -5.16 -6.38
C ALA A 426 16.36 -3.65 -6.38
N ASN A 427 15.32 -2.87 -6.63
CA ASN A 427 15.38 -1.41 -6.57
C ASN A 427 15.60 -0.92 -5.13
N CYS A 428 14.94 -1.52 -4.14
CA CYS A 428 15.17 -1.20 -2.73
C CYS A 428 16.62 -1.51 -2.30
N VAL A 429 17.19 -2.62 -2.74
CA VAL A 429 18.60 -2.97 -2.49
C VAL A 429 19.54 -1.95 -3.14
N LYS A 430 19.29 -1.60 -4.40
CA LYS A 430 20.12 -0.64 -5.15
C LYS A 430 20.29 0.69 -4.42
N TYR A 431 19.22 1.23 -3.86
CA TYR A 431 19.22 2.55 -3.22
C TYR A 431 19.31 2.50 -1.69
N GLY A 432 19.14 1.32 -1.09
CA GLY A 432 19.15 1.16 0.37
C GLY A 432 20.39 0.49 0.93
N THR A 433 21.32 -0.01 0.10
CA THR A 433 22.54 -0.65 0.59
C THR A 433 23.47 0.37 1.20
N GLU A 434 23.81 0.21 2.46
CA GLU A 434 24.74 1.04 3.21
C GLU A 434 26.19 0.57 3.03
N PRO A 435 27.20 1.39 3.37
CA PRO A 435 28.62 1.05 3.17
C PRO A 435 29.08 -0.24 3.86
N ASP A 436 28.39 -0.65 4.94
CA ASP A 436 28.69 -1.88 5.68
C ASP A 436 27.95 -3.13 5.14
N GLY A 437 27.22 -2.97 4.02
CA GLY A 437 26.46 -4.04 3.38
C GLY A 437 25.08 -4.30 3.99
N TYR A 438 24.66 -3.52 4.98
CA TYR A 438 23.28 -3.55 5.45
C TYR A 438 22.32 -2.95 4.41
N VAL A 439 21.17 -3.55 4.21
CA VAL A 439 20.13 -3.02 3.34
C VAL A 439 19.07 -2.31 4.17
N ASN A 440 19.06 -1.00 4.12
CA ASN A 440 18.01 -0.16 4.69
C ASN A 440 16.85 -0.06 3.70
N TYR A 441 15.90 -0.99 3.79
CA TYR A 441 14.76 -1.07 2.89
C TYR A 441 13.81 0.14 2.99
N VAL A 442 13.79 0.85 4.11
CA VAL A 442 13.00 2.10 4.25
C VAL A 442 13.57 3.19 3.35
N LYS A 443 14.88 3.46 3.47
CA LYS A 443 15.61 4.38 2.59
C LYS A 443 15.48 3.93 1.13
N GLY A 444 15.75 2.65 0.88
CA GLY A 444 15.71 2.07 -0.46
C GLY A 444 14.36 2.25 -1.16
N ALA A 445 13.24 1.99 -0.47
CA ALA A 445 11.91 2.14 -1.03
C ALA A 445 11.56 3.61 -1.34
N ASN A 446 11.88 4.53 -0.42
CA ASN A 446 11.60 5.96 -0.61
C ASN A 446 12.43 6.54 -1.76
N VAL A 447 13.75 6.28 -1.78
CA VAL A 447 14.64 6.79 -2.82
C VAL A 447 14.34 6.18 -4.19
N ALA A 448 14.12 4.86 -4.27
CA ALA A 448 13.78 4.20 -5.54
C ALA A 448 12.47 4.76 -6.14
N GLY A 449 11.44 4.92 -5.29
CA GLY A 449 10.17 5.52 -5.71
C GLY A 449 10.34 6.96 -6.18
N PHE A 450 11.05 7.76 -5.41
CA PHE A 450 11.34 9.16 -5.73
C PHE A 450 12.09 9.29 -7.07
N MET A 451 13.21 8.59 -7.25
CA MET A 451 14.06 8.71 -8.44
C MET A 451 13.31 8.38 -9.73
N LYS A 452 12.40 7.41 -9.71
CA LYS A 452 11.58 7.09 -10.88
C LYS A 452 10.62 8.22 -11.22
N VAL A 453 9.92 8.78 -10.23
CA VAL A 453 8.99 9.90 -10.44
C VAL A 453 9.75 11.15 -10.87
N ALA A 454 10.84 11.50 -10.19
CA ALA A 454 11.67 12.65 -10.51
C ALA A 454 12.22 12.61 -11.94
N SER A 455 12.74 11.45 -12.37
CA SER A 455 13.25 11.27 -13.74
C SER A 455 12.14 11.46 -14.78
N ALA A 456 10.94 10.95 -14.53
CA ALA A 456 9.79 11.11 -15.42
C ALA A 456 9.33 12.58 -15.49
N MET A 457 9.24 13.27 -14.34
CA MET A 457 8.88 14.70 -14.28
C MET A 457 9.87 15.58 -15.02
N MET A 458 11.17 15.28 -14.91
CA MET A 458 12.20 16.01 -15.67
C MET A 458 12.12 15.76 -17.16
N ALA A 459 11.96 14.51 -17.58
CA ALA A 459 11.90 14.13 -18.99
C ALA A 459 10.69 14.75 -19.71
N GLN A 460 9.59 14.95 -19.00
CA GLN A 460 8.37 15.57 -19.53
C GLN A 460 8.38 17.09 -19.39
N GLY A 461 9.24 17.65 -18.56
CA GLY A 461 9.35 19.11 -18.35
C GLY A 461 8.24 19.72 -17.50
N ILE A 462 7.33 18.90 -16.99
CA ILE A 462 6.15 19.30 -16.21
C ILE A 462 6.02 18.50 -14.93
#